data_9182449c81b68bc22bef5e3210615456
#
_entry.id   9182449c81b68bc22bef5e3210615456
#
_cell.length_a   1.000
_cell.length_b   1.000
_cell.length_c   1.000
_cell.angle_alpha   90.00
_cell.angle_beta   90.00
_cell.angle_gamma   90.00
#
_symmetry.space_group_name_H-M   'P 1'
#
loop_
_entity.id
_entity.type
_entity.pdbx_description
1 polymer ?
#
loop_
_entity_poly.entity_id
_entity_poly.type
_entity_poly.pdbx_seq_one_letter_code
_entity_poly.pdbx_strand_id
1 'polypeptide(L)' 'MEMNLDRIMEAVEQDDNIGFCTACGEEHYDIELDARRYKCEACGARKVYGAEELLLMFA' A
#
# COMPACT_ATOMS: atom_id res chain seq x y z
N MET A 1 -1.61 13.79 -1.83
CA MET A 1 -2.50 12.62 -2.00
C MET A 1 -2.85 12.07 -0.63
N GLU A 2 -4.10 11.74 -0.44
CA GLU A 2 -4.57 11.19 0.83
C GLU A 2 -4.62 9.68 0.78
N MET A 3 -4.14 9.05 1.86
CA MET A 3 -4.30 7.62 2.05
C MET A 3 -5.55 7.37 2.88
N ASN A 4 -6.35 6.40 2.45
CA ASN A 4 -7.55 6.01 3.18
C ASN A 4 -7.20 4.94 4.22
N LEU A 5 -7.10 5.34 5.48
CA LEU A 5 -6.74 4.41 6.56
C LEU A 5 -7.77 3.30 6.73
N ASP A 6 -9.03 3.59 6.51
CA ASP A 6 -10.08 2.56 6.62
C ASP A 6 -9.87 1.46 5.60
N ARG A 7 -9.49 1.82 4.39
CA ARG A 7 -9.21 0.86 3.33
C ARG A 7 -7.97 0.03 3.64
N ILE A 8 -6.94 0.69 4.17
CA ILE A 8 -5.69 0.02 4.56
C ILE A 8 -5.97 -0.96 5.70
N MET A 9 -6.72 -0.55 6.69
CA MET A 9 -7.07 -1.41 7.82
C MET A 9 -7.90 -2.60 7.37
N GLU A 10 -8.83 -2.39 6.45
CA GLU A 10 -9.63 -3.47 5.89
C GLU A 10 -8.76 -4.51 5.18
N ALA A 11 -7.78 -4.05 4.41
CA ALA A 11 -6.87 -4.95 3.72
C ALA A 11 -6.06 -5.80 4.70
N VAL A 12 -5.61 -5.19 5.80
CA VAL A 12 -4.86 -5.89 6.83
C VAL A 12 -5.75 -6.91 7.55
N GLU A 13 -6.96 -6.53 7.91
CA GLU A 13 -7.90 -7.41 8.61
C GLU A 13 -8.30 -8.61 7.78
N GLN A 14 -8.47 -8.44 6.49
CA GLN A 14 -8.86 -9.51 5.58
C GLN A 14 -7.66 -10.30 5.07
N ASP A 15 -6.47 -9.91 5.46
CA ASP A 15 -5.24 -10.56 5.05
C ASP A 15 -5.08 -10.56 3.52
N ASP A 16 -5.58 -9.52 2.88
CA ASP A 16 -5.43 -9.34 1.44
C ASP A 16 -4.03 -8.84 1.12
N ASN A 17 -3.40 -9.41 0.11
CA ASN A 17 -2.08 -8.98 -0.32
C ASN A 17 -2.21 -7.75 -1.23
N ILE A 18 -2.46 -6.61 -0.60
CA ILE A 18 -2.67 -5.34 -1.29
C ILE A 18 -1.67 -4.32 -0.80
N GLY A 19 -1.14 -3.54 -1.73
CA GLY A 19 -0.27 -2.41 -1.41
C GLY A 19 -0.74 -1.18 -2.14
N PHE A 20 -0.24 -0.03 -1.73
CA PHE A 20 -0.60 1.25 -2.33
C PHE A 20 0.65 2.05 -2.62
N CYS A 21 0.64 2.75 -3.74
CA CYS A 21 1.72 3.69 -4.06
C CYS A 21 1.52 4.98 -3.27
N THR A 22 2.53 5.39 -2.51
CA THR A 22 2.44 6.63 -1.73
C THR A 22 2.65 7.87 -2.59
N ALA A 23 3.07 7.70 -3.84
CA ALA A 23 3.26 8.82 -4.75
C ALA A 23 2.00 9.14 -5.56
N CYS A 24 1.32 8.13 -6.09
CA CYS A 24 0.14 8.35 -6.94
C CYS A 24 -1.16 7.76 -6.39
N GLY A 25 -1.08 6.92 -5.35
CA GLY A 25 -2.28 6.34 -4.74
C GLY A 25 -2.81 5.09 -5.40
N GLU A 26 -2.12 4.59 -6.42
CA GLU A 26 -2.57 3.40 -7.13
C GLU A 26 -2.57 2.18 -6.21
N GLU A 27 -3.64 1.39 -6.28
CA GLU A 27 -3.76 0.16 -5.52
C GLU A 27 -3.11 -0.97 -6.32
N HIS A 28 -2.27 -1.75 -5.65
CA HIS A 28 -1.57 -2.87 -6.28
C HIS A 28 -1.97 -4.17 -5.59
N TYR A 29 -2.06 -5.24 -6.38
CA TYR A 29 -2.43 -6.57 -5.89
C TYR A 29 -1.21 -7.48 -5.86
N ASP A 30 -1.29 -8.56 -5.10
CA ASP A 30 -0.20 -9.50 -4.92
C ASP A 30 1.05 -8.83 -4.32
N ILE A 31 0.83 -7.86 -3.45
CA ILE A 31 1.88 -7.15 -2.73
C ILE A 31 1.91 -7.68 -1.30
N GLU A 32 3.08 -8.08 -0.82
CA GLU A 32 3.24 -8.54 0.55
C GLU A 32 2.84 -7.43 1.51
N LEU A 33 2.21 -7.79 2.63
CA LEU A 33 1.73 -6.79 3.59
C LEU A 33 2.85 -5.94 4.17
N ASP A 34 4.06 -6.46 4.24
CA ASP A 34 5.23 -5.74 4.73
C ASP A 34 6.12 -5.21 3.60
N ALA A 35 5.61 -5.16 2.37
CA ALA A 35 6.38 -4.70 1.23
C ALA A 35 6.82 -3.25 1.39
N ARG A 36 8.01 -2.95 0.93
CA ARG A 36 8.59 -1.61 0.98
C ARG A 36 9.23 -1.25 -0.34
N ARG A 37 8.93 -0.04 -0.82
CA ARG A 37 9.56 0.54 -2.00
C ARG A 37 9.48 -0.31 -3.26
N TYR A 38 8.37 -0.97 -3.45
CA TYR A 38 8.14 -1.67 -4.69
C TYR A 38 7.86 -0.65 -5.79
N LYS A 39 8.24 -0.99 -7.00
CA LYS A 39 8.03 -0.10 -8.14
C LYS A 39 6.55 -0.02 -8.49
N CYS A 40 6.05 1.20 -8.62
CA CYS A 40 4.69 1.42 -9.08
C CYS A 40 4.66 1.37 -10.61
N GLU A 41 3.81 0.52 -11.15
CA GLU A 41 3.67 0.40 -12.61
C GLU A 41 2.91 1.56 -13.22
N ALA A 42 2.14 2.29 -12.41
CA ALA A 42 1.36 3.42 -12.88
C ALA A 42 2.20 4.70 -13.01
N CYS A 43 3.03 5.00 -12.03
CA CYS A 43 3.82 6.23 -12.04
C CYS A 43 5.34 6.01 -12.08
N GLY A 44 5.79 4.79 -11.95
CA GLY A 44 7.21 4.44 -12.01
C GLY A 44 8.02 4.70 -10.75
N ALA A 45 7.42 5.30 -9.73
CA ALA A 45 8.13 5.57 -8.47
C ALA A 45 8.23 4.30 -7.63
N ARG A 46 9.32 4.17 -6.87
CA ARG A 46 9.50 3.07 -5.96
C ARG A 46 8.90 3.42 -4.61
N LYS A 47 7.58 3.57 -4.59
CA LYS A 47 6.85 4.04 -3.42
C LYS A 47 5.61 3.20 -3.12
N VAL A 48 5.61 1.95 -3.56
CA VAL A 48 4.53 1.02 -3.24
C VAL A 48 4.88 0.30 -1.95
N TYR A 49 3.97 0.36 -1.00
CA TYR A 49 4.14 -0.28 0.31
C TYR A 49 2.95 -1.19 0.58
N GLY A 50 3.19 -2.28 1.27
CA GLY A 50 2.13 -3.17 1.68
C GLY A 50 1.20 -2.51 2.70
N ALA A 51 -0.02 -3.04 2.82
CA ALA A 51 -1.03 -2.44 3.69
C ALA A 51 -0.59 -2.37 5.15
N GLU A 52 0.07 -3.41 5.66
CA GLU A 52 0.56 -3.42 7.04
C GLU A 52 1.63 -2.36 7.25
N GLU A 53 2.54 -2.22 6.30
CA GLU A 53 3.58 -1.20 6.37
C GLU A 53 2.98 0.21 6.34
N LEU A 54 1.98 0.42 5.50
CA LEU A 54 1.27 1.69 5.43
C LEU A 54 0.57 2.03 6.73
N LEU A 55 -0.02 1.02 7.37
CA LEU A 55 -0.68 1.21 8.65
C LEU A 55 0.32 1.72 9.69
N LEU A 56 1.52 1.16 9.71
CA LEU A 56 2.59 1.61 10.62
C LEU A 56 3.05 3.02 10.30
N MET A 57 3.04 3.40 9.02
CA MET A 57 3.50 4.73 8.60
C MET A 57 2.47 5.82 8.89
N PHE A 58 1.19 5.51 8.79
CA PHE A 58 0.12 6.52 8.89
C PHE A 58 -0.76 6.39 10.13
N ALA A 59 -0.55 5.38 10.92
CA ALA A 59 -1.35 5.19 12.14
C ALA A 59 -0.79 6.02 13.30
#